data_b7be942cb9712b79451b02d26e7ebd62
#
_entry.id   b7be942cb9712b79451b02d26e7ebd62
#
_cell.length_a   1.000
_cell.length_b   1.000
_cell.length_c   1.000
_cell.angle_alpha   90.00
_cell.angle_beta   90.00
_cell.angle_gamma   90.00
#
_symmetry.space_group_name_H-M   'P 1'
#
loop_
_entity.id
_entity.type
_entity.pdbx_description
1 polymer ?
#
loop_
_entity_poly.entity_id
_entity_poly.type
_entity_poly.pdbx_seq_one_letter_code
_entity_poly.pdbx_strand_id
1 'polypeptide(L)'
;MMNTYIVLSAWREALARIFDGFTAQDNISPDWLINPATNRKLKLDKVYPDIAIAVRFVGLTAKGQGRQSDLEVLENEERERARAELCRAHGVHLASIDPAEDSVKQLDGLLSVLARASRSMATSDRPAAEKAALMTALAAARSRAEQLRSRLAQNPEQMLENLAAGWRDREANLAIALSAPATTPGQSAAIVLTTGQRVRHMRFGEGVVTRIDGNGPDAMIAILFDAAQERTFRADLLADKVEVL
;
A
#
# COMPACT_ATOMS: atom_id res chain seq x y z
N MET A 1 -13.55 21.59 -5.16
CA MET A 1 -13.58 20.19 -5.63
C MET A 1 -12.14 19.68 -5.61
N MET A 2 -11.85 18.65 -4.81
CA MET A 2 -10.50 18.11 -4.67
C MET A 2 -10.04 17.44 -5.97
N ASN A 3 -8.73 17.50 -6.25
CA ASN A 3 -8.16 16.89 -7.46
C ASN A 3 -8.31 15.36 -7.40
N THR A 4 -8.86 14.74 -8.43
CA THR A 4 -9.07 13.27 -8.54
C THR A 4 -7.79 12.47 -8.26
N TYR A 5 -6.62 12.99 -8.64
CA TYR A 5 -5.34 12.36 -8.35
C TYR A 5 -5.04 12.29 -6.84
N ILE A 6 -5.36 13.35 -6.10
CA ILE A 6 -5.20 13.39 -4.64
C ILE A 6 -6.12 12.36 -3.99
N VAL A 7 -7.38 12.31 -4.42
CA VAL A 7 -8.36 11.34 -3.90
C VAL A 7 -7.95 9.90 -4.23
N LEU A 8 -7.45 9.65 -5.43
CA LEU A 8 -6.95 8.33 -5.82
C LEU A 8 -5.75 7.90 -4.96
N SER A 9 -4.81 8.81 -4.70
CA SER A 9 -3.67 8.54 -3.82
C SER A 9 -4.12 8.30 -2.38
N ALA A 10 -5.11 9.06 -1.90
CA ALA A 10 -5.74 8.84 -0.60
C ALA A 10 -6.38 7.44 -0.49
N TRP A 11 -7.09 7.00 -1.53
CA TRP A 11 -7.68 5.65 -1.57
C TRP A 11 -6.63 4.54 -1.57
N ARG A 12 -5.52 4.72 -2.29
CA ARG A 12 -4.40 3.76 -2.27
C ARG A 12 -3.83 3.59 -0.87
N GLU A 13 -3.62 4.70 -0.15
CA GLU A 13 -3.17 4.67 1.25
C GLU A 13 -4.23 4.09 2.18
N ALA A 14 -5.50 4.44 2.01
CA ALA A 14 -6.61 3.88 2.76
C ALA A 14 -6.65 2.34 2.63
N LEU A 15 -6.56 1.83 1.41
CA LEU A 15 -6.52 0.39 1.15
C LEU A 15 -5.27 -0.27 1.75
N ALA A 16 -4.10 0.37 1.64
CA ALA A 16 -2.88 -0.14 2.24
C ALA A 16 -2.97 -0.25 3.77
N ARG A 17 -3.64 0.70 4.43
CA ARG A 17 -3.89 0.65 5.89
C ARG A 17 -4.95 -0.37 6.26
N ILE A 18 -6.06 -0.41 5.52
CA ILE A 18 -7.17 -1.32 5.80
C ILE A 18 -6.71 -2.77 5.68
N PHE A 19 -6.02 -3.11 4.61
CA PHE A 19 -5.56 -4.45 4.29
C PHE A 19 -4.11 -4.73 4.70
N ASP A 20 -3.61 -3.97 5.67
CA ASP A 20 -2.29 -4.24 6.25
C ASP A 20 -2.20 -5.67 6.80
N GLY A 21 -1.14 -6.39 6.44
CA GLY A 21 -0.94 -7.80 6.76
C GLY A 21 -1.49 -8.79 5.71
N PHE A 22 -2.19 -8.33 4.66
CA PHE A 22 -2.59 -9.19 3.54
C PHE A 22 -1.65 -9.03 2.34
N THR A 23 -1.40 -10.14 1.65
CA THR A 23 -0.68 -10.11 0.38
C THR A 23 -1.54 -9.43 -0.69
N ALA A 24 -1.01 -8.40 -1.34
CA ALA A 24 -1.69 -7.69 -2.41
C ALA A 24 -1.02 -7.94 -3.77
N GLN A 25 -1.82 -8.11 -4.80
CA GLN A 25 -1.40 -8.14 -6.19
C GLN A 25 -1.98 -6.93 -6.91
N ASP A 26 -1.14 -6.18 -7.61
CA ASP A 26 -1.54 -4.94 -8.27
C ASP A 26 -1.66 -5.13 -9.78
N ASN A 27 -2.66 -4.48 -10.37
CA ASN A 27 -2.83 -4.36 -11.83
C ASN A 27 -2.90 -5.69 -12.58
N ILE A 28 -3.58 -6.69 -12.03
CA ILE A 28 -3.68 -8.02 -12.65
C ILE A 28 -4.90 -8.15 -13.57
N SER A 29 -4.79 -9.04 -14.53
CA SER A 29 -5.86 -9.47 -15.44
C SER A 29 -5.92 -11.00 -15.42
N PRO A 30 -6.71 -11.59 -14.51
CA PRO A 30 -6.83 -13.05 -14.40
C PRO A 30 -7.35 -13.66 -15.72
N ASP A 31 -6.94 -14.90 -16.02
CA ASP A 31 -7.32 -15.55 -17.27
C ASP A 31 -8.83 -15.81 -17.39
N TRP A 32 -9.51 -15.97 -16.28
CA TRP A 32 -10.97 -16.12 -16.23
C TRP A 32 -11.74 -14.81 -16.39
N LEU A 33 -11.09 -13.65 -16.24
CA LEU A 33 -11.75 -12.34 -16.28
C LEU A 33 -11.75 -11.77 -17.71
N ILE A 34 -12.50 -12.43 -18.60
CA ILE A 34 -12.63 -12.07 -20.01
C ILE A 34 -14.04 -11.49 -20.25
N ASN A 35 -14.11 -10.30 -20.83
CA ASN A 35 -15.39 -9.69 -21.21
C ASN A 35 -16.05 -10.54 -22.33
N PRO A 36 -17.25 -11.10 -22.10
CA PRO A 36 -17.90 -11.97 -23.07
C PRO A 36 -18.31 -11.26 -24.36
N ALA A 37 -18.56 -9.95 -24.32
CA ALA A 37 -18.95 -9.17 -25.48
C ALA A 37 -17.78 -8.84 -26.42
N THR A 38 -16.56 -8.64 -25.86
CA THR A 38 -15.41 -8.16 -26.63
C THR A 38 -14.25 -9.17 -26.69
N ASN A 39 -14.35 -10.27 -25.97
CA ASN A 39 -13.31 -11.28 -25.79
C ASN A 39 -11.95 -10.70 -25.31
N ARG A 40 -11.98 -9.55 -24.60
CA ARG A 40 -10.79 -8.89 -24.05
C ARG A 40 -10.69 -9.14 -22.55
N LYS A 41 -9.46 -9.34 -22.06
CA LYS A 41 -9.19 -9.44 -20.62
C LYS A 41 -9.56 -8.14 -19.91
N LEU A 42 -10.26 -8.26 -18.80
CA LEU A 42 -10.56 -7.16 -17.90
C LEU A 42 -9.49 -7.09 -16.80
N LYS A 43 -9.31 -5.90 -16.25
CA LYS A 43 -8.27 -5.61 -15.27
C LYS A 43 -8.87 -5.36 -13.89
N LEU A 44 -8.16 -5.80 -12.85
CA LEU A 44 -8.39 -5.46 -11.45
C LEU A 44 -7.20 -4.63 -10.96
N ASP A 45 -7.47 -3.53 -10.26
CA ASP A 45 -6.40 -2.63 -9.83
C ASP A 45 -5.65 -3.19 -8.63
N LYS A 46 -6.36 -3.87 -7.72
CA LYS A 46 -5.75 -4.55 -6.58
C LYS A 46 -6.53 -5.82 -6.24
N VAL A 47 -5.83 -6.90 -5.89
CA VAL A 47 -6.43 -8.17 -5.48
C VAL A 47 -5.75 -8.67 -4.21
N TYR A 48 -6.54 -9.17 -3.29
CA TYR A 48 -6.14 -9.84 -2.05
C TYR A 48 -6.59 -11.31 -2.13
N PRO A 49 -5.73 -12.20 -2.69
CA PRO A 49 -6.13 -13.56 -3.02
C PRO A 49 -6.51 -14.40 -1.79
N ASP A 50 -5.85 -14.16 -0.66
CA ASP A 50 -6.08 -14.91 0.58
C ASP A 50 -7.52 -14.78 1.09
N ILE A 51 -8.17 -13.66 0.82
CA ILE A 51 -9.52 -13.32 1.27
C ILE A 51 -10.51 -13.12 0.12
N ALA A 52 -10.10 -13.43 -1.11
CA ALA A 52 -10.91 -13.31 -2.32
C ALA A 52 -11.57 -11.92 -2.50
N ILE A 53 -10.87 -10.84 -2.16
CA ILE A 53 -11.32 -9.46 -2.37
C ILE A 53 -10.53 -8.86 -3.53
N ALA A 54 -11.24 -8.18 -4.43
CA ALA A 54 -10.65 -7.36 -5.48
C ALA A 54 -11.16 -5.92 -5.41
N VAL A 55 -10.31 -4.98 -5.82
CA VAL A 55 -10.65 -3.55 -5.91
C VAL A 55 -10.48 -3.08 -7.34
N ARG A 56 -11.44 -2.29 -7.79
CA ARG A 56 -11.42 -1.59 -9.07
C ARG A 56 -11.69 -0.10 -8.85
N PHE A 57 -10.83 0.75 -9.35
CA PHE A 57 -11.08 2.18 -9.44
C PHE A 57 -11.84 2.48 -10.74
N VAL A 58 -13.03 3.05 -10.59
CA VAL A 58 -13.93 3.42 -11.70
C VAL A 58 -14.00 4.93 -11.85
N GLY A 59 -14.63 5.44 -12.92
CA GLY A 59 -14.76 6.88 -13.13
C GLY A 59 -13.46 7.62 -13.50
N LEU A 60 -12.35 6.91 -13.67
CA LEU A 60 -11.08 7.51 -14.05
C LEU A 60 -11.04 7.72 -15.57
N THR A 61 -11.07 8.97 -15.99
CA THR A 61 -10.82 9.35 -17.39
C THR A 61 -9.32 9.57 -17.60
N ALA A 62 -8.81 9.18 -18.77
CA ALA A 62 -7.42 9.44 -19.12
C ALA A 62 -7.17 10.96 -19.21
N LYS A 63 -5.99 11.39 -18.72
CA LYS A 63 -5.59 12.80 -18.74
C LYS A 63 -5.60 13.31 -20.21
N GLY A 64 -6.41 14.31 -20.48
CA GLY A 64 -6.54 14.89 -21.83
C GLY A 64 -7.70 14.34 -22.67
N GLN A 65 -8.45 13.33 -22.21
CA GLN A 65 -9.72 12.96 -22.82
C GLN A 65 -10.76 14.03 -22.50
N GLY A 66 -11.41 14.54 -23.54
CA GLY A 66 -12.58 15.42 -23.44
C GLY A 66 -13.78 14.69 -22.79
N ARG A 67 -14.94 15.34 -22.81
CA ARG A 67 -16.18 14.72 -22.32
C ARG A 67 -16.42 13.41 -23.08
N GLN A 68 -16.60 12.31 -22.37
CA GLN A 68 -16.93 11.02 -22.96
C GLN A 68 -18.26 11.12 -23.71
N SER A 69 -18.37 10.44 -24.84
CA SER A 69 -19.63 10.28 -25.56
C SER A 69 -20.58 9.36 -24.78
N ASP A 70 -21.88 9.50 -25.00
CA ASP A 70 -22.89 8.64 -24.35
C ASP A 70 -22.65 7.15 -24.65
N LEU A 71 -22.13 6.83 -25.85
CA LEU A 71 -21.74 5.46 -26.23
C LEU A 71 -20.57 4.94 -25.39
N GLU A 72 -19.54 5.73 -25.18
CA GLU A 72 -18.39 5.35 -24.36
C GLU A 72 -18.78 5.14 -22.89
N VAL A 73 -19.74 5.93 -22.39
CA VAL A 73 -20.27 5.74 -21.03
C VAL A 73 -20.99 4.41 -20.94
N LEU A 74 -21.88 4.09 -21.88
CA LEU A 74 -22.60 2.80 -21.92
C LEU A 74 -21.65 1.61 -22.02
N GLU A 75 -20.65 1.68 -22.90
CA GLU A 75 -19.64 0.61 -23.03
C GLU A 75 -18.84 0.42 -21.72
N ASN A 76 -18.53 1.50 -21.00
CA ASN A 76 -17.87 1.44 -19.72
C ASN A 76 -18.75 0.79 -18.65
N GLU A 77 -20.02 1.16 -18.59
CA GLU A 77 -21.00 0.57 -17.66
C GLU A 77 -21.18 -0.93 -17.91
N GLU A 78 -21.34 -1.34 -19.17
CA GLU A 78 -21.43 -2.77 -19.53
C GLU A 78 -20.16 -3.52 -19.15
N ARG A 79 -19.00 -2.93 -19.35
CA ARG A 79 -17.69 -3.50 -18.98
C ARG A 79 -17.57 -3.68 -17.46
N GLU A 80 -18.01 -2.70 -16.67
CA GLU A 80 -18.01 -2.80 -15.21
C GLU A 80 -19.03 -3.84 -14.71
N ARG A 81 -20.21 -3.94 -15.34
CA ARG A 81 -21.22 -4.96 -15.05
C ARG A 81 -20.68 -6.36 -15.32
N ALA A 82 -20.09 -6.59 -16.51
CA ALA A 82 -19.47 -7.87 -16.85
C ALA A 82 -18.37 -8.26 -15.85
N ARG A 83 -17.55 -7.29 -15.43
CA ARG A 83 -16.51 -7.52 -14.41
C ARG A 83 -17.11 -7.96 -13.08
N ALA A 84 -18.14 -7.29 -12.62
CA ALA A 84 -18.81 -7.62 -11.36
C ALA A 84 -19.44 -9.01 -11.38
N GLU A 85 -20.07 -9.38 -12.49
CA GLU A 85 -20.68 -10.71 -12.68
C GLU A 85 -19.64 -11.82 -12.72
N LEU A 86 -18.56 -11.63 -13.47
CA LEU A 86 -17.46 -12.59 -13.54
C LEU A 86 -16.75 -12.77 -12.19
N CYS A 87 -16.48 -11.67 -11.48
CA CYS A 87 -15.90 -11.76 -10.13
C CYS A 87 -16.81 -12.56 -9.21
N ARG A 88 -18.13 -12.32 -9.24
CA ARG A 88 -19.12 -13.06 -8.43
C ARG A 88 -19.14 -14.54 -8.79
N ALA A 89 -19.13 -14.88 -10.08
CA ALA A 89 -19.12 -16.26 -10.57
C ALA A 89 -17.87 -17.03 -10.10
N HIS A 90 -16.74 -16.32 -9.92
CA HIS A 90 -15.48 -16.91 -9.44
C HIS A 90 -15.26 -16.74 -7.93
N GLY A 91 -16.30 -16.37 -7.17
CA GLY A 91 -16.23 -16.22 -5.71
C GLY A 91 -15.40 -15.03 -5.23
N VAL A 92 -15.06 -14.08 -6.12
CA VAL A 92 -14.31 -12.88 -5.80
C VAL A 92 -15.25 -11.73 -5.42
N HIS A 93 -15.02 -11.13 -4.28
CA HIS A 93 -15.80 -10.00 -3.76
C HIS A 93 -15.21 -8.68 -4.31
N LEU A 94 -15.83 -8.11 -5.34
CA LEU A 94 -15.39 -6.88 -5.96
C LEU A 94 -15.85 -5.65 -5.18
N ALA A 95 -14.91 -4.74 -4.88
CA ALA A 95 -15.14 -3.37 -4.43
C ALA A 95 -14.85 -2.41 -5.59
N SER A 96 -15.85 -1.76 -6.13
CA SER A 96 -15.69 -0.67 -7.09
C SER A 96 -15.64 0.65 -6.32
N ILE A 97 -14.61 1.45 -6.55
CA ILE A 97 -14.36 2.74 -5.90
C ILE A 97 -14.27 3.82 -6.97
N ASP A 98 -15.17 4.79 -6.89
CA ASP A 98 -15.12 5.99 -7.72
C ASP A 98 -14.53 7.16 -6.92
N PRO A 99 -13.32 7.65 -7.26
CA PRO A 99 -12.70 8.77 -6.56
C PRO A 99 -13.46 10.10 -6.67
N ALA A 100 -14.42 10.21 -7.59
CA ALA A 100 -15.26 11.41 -7.75
C ALA A 100 -16.47 11.40 -6.81
N GLU A 101 -16.84 10.24 -6.29
CA GLU A 101 -17.99 10.05 -5.42
C GLU A 101 -17.66 10.28 -3.93
N ASP A 102 -18.70 10.35 -3.10
CA ASP A 102 -18.57 10.54 -1.65
C ASP A 102 -17.75 9.40 -1.00
N SER A 103 -16.61 9.75 -0.42
CA SER A 103 -15.66 8.80 0.13
C SER A 103 -16.20 8.01 1.35
N VAL A 104 -17.15 8.57 2.10
CA VAL A 104 -17.78 7.88 3.24
C VAL A 104 -18.70 6.78 2.72
N LYS A 105 -19.53 7.08 1.70
CA LYS A 105 -20.37 6.08 1.03
C LYS A 105 -19.54 4.97 0.38
N GLN A 106 -18.42 5.32 -0.23
CA GLN A 106 -17.51 4.34 -0.82
C GLN A 106 -16.91 3.40 0.25
N LEU A 107 -16.57 3.93 1.44
CA LEU A 107 -16.16 3.09 2.58
C LEU A 107 -17.26 2.20 3.12
N ASP A 108 -18.52 2.66 3.14
CA ASP A 108 -19.68 1.82 3.48
C ASP A 108 -19.83 0.65 2.48
N GLY A 109 -19.60 0.91 1.20
CA GLY A 109 -19.50 -0.12 0.17
C GLY A 109 -18.40 -1.14 0.45
N LEU A 110 -17.18 -0.67 0.79
CA LEU A 110 -16.06 -1.54 1.12
C LEU A 110 -16.32 -2.36 2.40
N LEU A 111 -16.91 -1.78 3.44
CA LEU A 111 -17.35 -2.50 4.64
C LEU A 111 -18.33 -3.62 4.32
N SER A 112 -19.26 -3.39 3.38
CA SER A 112 -20.17 -4.40 2.88
C SER A 112 -19.45 -5.54 2.14
N VAL A 113 -18.39 -5.23 1.39
CA VAL A 113 -17.50 -6.22 0.75
C VAL A 113 -16.78 -7.06 1.80
N LEU A 114 -16.16 -6.43 2.80
CA LEU A 114 -15.48 -7.11 3.91
C LEU A 114 -16.44 -8.04 4.67
N ALA A 115 -17.70 -7.62 4.91
CA ALA A 115 -18.70 -8.45 5.56
C ALA A 115 -19.09 -9.68 4.70
N ARG A 116 -19.17 -9.53 3.38
CA ARG A 116 -19.42 -10.67 2.46
C ARG A 116 -18.24 -11.63 2.43
N ALA A 117 -17.01 -11.11 2.33
CA ALA A 117 -15.80 -11.93 2.36
C ALA A 117 -15.67 -12.71 3.68
N SER A 118 -15.97 -12.08 4.82
CA SER A 118 -15.97 -12.76 6.12
C SER A 118 -16.98 -13.90 6.17
N ARG A 119 -18.20 -13.71 5.65
CA ARG A 119 -19.21 -14.79 5.59
C ARG A 119 -18.77 -15.94 4.67
N SER A 120 -18.23 -15.62 3.51
CA SER A 120 -17.69 -16.62 2.58
C SER A 120 -16.51 -17.39 3.20
N MET A 121 -15.63 -16.71 3.90
CA MET A 121 -14.51 -17.33 4.61
C MET A 121 -15.01 -18.28 5.72
N ALA A 122 -16.01 -17.90 6.50
CA ALA A 122 -16.56 -18.74 7.57
C ALA A 122 -17.12 -20.07 7.05
N THR A 123 -17.70 -20.08 5.84
CA THR A 123 -18.28 -21.27 5.21
C THR A 123 -17.33 -22.01 4.26
N SER A 124 -16.10 -21.54 4.08
CA SER A 124 -15.11 -22.17 3.20
C SER A 124 -14.60 -23.51 3.74
N ASP A 125 -14.09 -24.36 2.84
CA ASP A 125 -13.50 -25.68 3.18
C ASP A 125 -12.03 -25.61 3.65
N ARG A 126 -11.51 -24.42 3.95
CA ARG A 126 -10.14 -24.23 4.42
C ARG A 126 -9.89 -24.87 5.77
N PRO A 127 -8.65 -25.27 6.10
CA PRO A 127 -8.29 -25.79 7.42
C PRO A 127 -8.69 -24.83 8.54
N ALA A 128 -9.17 -25.37 9.66
CA ALA A 128 -9.70 -24.57 10.77
C ALA A 128 -8.72 -23.50 11.30
N ALA A 129 -7.44 -23.85 11.42
CA ALA A 129 -6.40 -22.91 11.88
C ALA A 129 -6.19 -21.73 10.91
N GLU A 130 -6.12 -22.01 9.60
CA GLU A 130 -6.00 -20.98 8.56
C GLU A 130 -7.23 -20.09 8.55
N LYS A 131 -8.41 -20.68 8.60
CA LYS A 131 -9.69 -19.96 8.65
C LYS A 131 -9.74 -19.03 9.87
N ALA A 132 -9.34 -19.51 11.06
CA ALA A 132 -9.32 -18.69 12.26
C ALA A 132 -8.39 -17.49 12.14
N ALA A 133 -7.19 -17.68 11.60
CA ALA A 133 -6.23 -16.60 11.35
C ALA A 133 -6.78 -15.56 10.36
N LEU A 134 -7.33 -15.99 9.22
CA LEU A 134 -7.90 -15.09 8.21
C LEU A 134 -9.14 -14.36 8.72
N MET A 135 -10.00 -15.00 9.52
CA MET A 135 -11.15 -14.36 10.15
C MET A 135 -10.72 -13.27 11.13
N THR A 136 -9.67 -13.50 11.91
CA THR A 136 -9.10 -12.50 12.82
C THR A 136 -8.54 -11.32 12.03
N ALA A 137 -7.80 -11.58 10.95
CA ALA A 137 -7.26 -10.55 10.08
C ALA A 137 -8.37 -9.73 9.38
N LEU A 138 -9.44 -10.39 8.90
CA LEU A 138 -10.61 -9.71 8.32
C LEU A 138 -11.34 -8.84 9.33
N ALA A 139 -11.49 -9.29 10.58
CA ALA A 139 -12.06 -8.49 11.65
C ALA A 139 -11.22 -7.23 11.94
N ALA A 140 -9.89 -7.37 11.97
CA ALA A 140 -8.98 -6.24 12.11
C ALA A 140 -9.07 -5.26 10.92
N ALA A 141 -9.13 -5.75 9.68
CA ALA A 141 -9.33 -4.92 8.49
C ALA A 141 -10.65 -4.16 8.55
N ARG A 142 -11.73 -4.82 8.96
CA ARG A 142 -13.03 -4.18 9.16
C ARG A 142 -12.97 -3.07 10.21
N SER A 143 -12.35 -3.31 11.36
CA SER A 143 -12.18 -2.29 12.42
C SER A 143 -11.40 -1.07 11.91
N ARG A 144 -10.31 -1.30 11.13
CA ARG A 144 -9.54 -0.21 10.50
C ARG A 144 -10.38 0.60 9.50
N ALA A 145 -11.21 -0.07 8.71
CA ALA A 145 -12.12 0.59 7.78
C ALA A 145 -13.20 1.43 8.50
N GLU A 146 -13.78 0.91 9.58
CA GLU A 146 -14.75 1.62 10.43
C GLU A 146 -14.14 2.87 11.10
N GLN A 147 -12.92 2.75 11.62
CA GLN A 147 -12.18 3.88 12.19
C GLN A 147 -11.87 4.95 11.14
N LEU A 148 -11.42 4.53 9.95
CA LEU A 148 -11.14 5.45 8.84
C LEU A 148 -12.41 6.16 8.38
N ARG A 149 -13.52 5.43 8.25
CA ARG A 149 -14.85 5.97 7.93
C ARG A 149 -15.29 7.05 8.92
N SER A 150 -15.14 6.78 10.21
CA SER A 150 -15.51 7.72 11.27
C SER A 150 -14.69 9.02 11.19
N ARG A 151 -13.39 8.92 10.93
CA ARG A 151 -12.52 10.09 10.74
C ARG A 151 -12.85 10.87 9.48
N LEU A 152 -13.11 10.18 8.38
CA LEU A 152 -13.53 10.81 7.10
C LEU A 152 -14.86 11.53 7.24
N ALA A 153 -15.81 10.99 7.99
CA ALA A 153 -17.10 11.64 8.22
C ALA A 153 -16.98 12.95 9.03
N GLN A 154 -15.96 13.11 9.87
CA GLN A 154 -15.72 14.32 10.65
C GLN A 154 -15.07 15.43 9.83
N ASN A 155 -14.06 15.13 9.04
CA ASN A 155 -13.34 16.08 8.21
C ASN A 155 -12.82 15.42 6.92
N PRO A 156 -13.67 15.31 5.87
CA PRO A 156 -13.34 14.58 4.65
C PRO A 156 -12.12 15.13 3.92
N GLU A 157 -12.05 16.44 3.71
CA GLU A 157 -10.99 17.08 2.91
C GLU A 157 -9.62 16.88 3.57
N GLN A 158 -9.49 17.27 4.82
CA GLN A 158 -8.24 17.13 5.57
C GLN A 158 -7.79 15.67 5.68
N MET A 159 -8.73 14.76 5.86
CA MET A 159 -8.40 13.34 5.97
C MET A 159 -7.91 12.75 4.64
N LEU A 160 -8.53 13.15 3.52
CA LEU A 160 -8.08 12.74 2.19
C LEU A 160 -6.70 13.33 1.85
N GLU A 161 -6.42 14.57 2.21
CA GLU A 161 -5.09 15.18 2.04
C GLU A 161 -4.02 14.45 2.85
N ASN A 162 -4.31 14.13 4.12
CA ASN A 162 -3.40 13.40 4.99
C ASN A 162 -3.11 11.98 4.47
N LEU A 163 -4.13 11.29 3.94
CA LEU A 163 -3.96 9.99 3.33
C LEU A 163 -3.13 10.09 2.04
N ALA A 164 -3.39 11.08 1.19
CA ALA A 164 -2.62 11.28 -0.02
C ALA A 164 -1.15 11.64 0.26
N ALA A 165 -0.88 12.38 1.34
CA ALA A 165 0.48 12.63 1.81
C ALA A 165 1.16 11.32 2.27
N GLY A 166 0.46 10.51 3.07
CA GLY A 166 0.95 9.20 3.50
C GLY A 166 1.27 8.25 2.33
N TRP A 167 0.47 8.28 1.26
CA TRP A 167 0.76 7.50 0.06
C TRP A 167 2.07 7.95 -0.61
N ARG A 168 2.28 9.27 -0.76
CA ARG A 168 3.52 9.81 -1.33
C ARG A 168 4.76 9.42 -0.52
N ASP A 169 4.65 9.44 0.81
CA ASP A 169 5.73 9.01 1.69
C ASP A 169 6.02 7.51 1.53
N ARG A 170 4.97 6.68 1.39
CA ARG A 170 5.09 5.25 1.12
C ARG A 170 5.76 4.97 -0.23
N GLU A 171 5.36 5.66 -1.30
CA GLU A 171 5.98 5.54 -2.63
C GLU A 171 7.45 5.98 -2.59
N ALA A 172 7.78 7.07 -1.91
CA ALA A 172 9.15 7.55 -1.75
C ALA A 172 10.01 6.53 -0.99
N ASN A 173 9.50 5.96 0.11
CA ASN A 173 10.21 4.94 0.88
C ASN A 173 10.42 3.65 0.07
N LEU A 174 9.42 3.24 -0.71
CA LEU A 174 9.55 2.08 -1.61
C LEU A 174 10.58 2.32 -2.71
N ALA A 175 10.58 3.50 -3.31
CA ALA A 175 11.57 3.88 -4.32
C ALA A 175 13.00 3.88 -3.75
N ILE A 176 13.18 4.36 -2.52
CA ILE A 176 14.47 4.30 -1.81
C ILE A 176 14.88 2.84 -1.56
N ALA A 177 13.96 2.00 -1.09
CA ALA A 177 14.23 0.58 -0.83
C ALA A 177 14.60 -0.19 -2.11
N LEU A 178 13.94 0.11 -3.24
CA LEU A 178 14.25 -0.51 -4.54
C LEU A 178 15.53 0.03 -5.18
N SER A 179 15.93 1.26 -4.85
CA SER A 179 17.17 1.88 -5.33
C SER A 179 18.38 1.52 -4.47
N ALA A 180 18.16 0.94 -3.28
CA ALA A 180 19.23 0.39 -2.48
C ALA A 180 19.84 -0.80 -3.24
N PRO A 181 21.18 -0.87 -3.40
CA PRO A 181 21.81 -2.03 -4.00
C PRO A 181 21.39 -3.29 -3.24
N ALA A 182 20.99 -4.34 -3.98
CA ALA A 182 20.56 -5.60 -3.38
C ALA A 182 21.68 -6.11 -2.46
N THR A 183 21.48 -6.00 -1.17
CA THR A 183 22.34 -6.65 -0.18
C THR A 183 22.13 -8.14 -0.33
N THR A 184 23.12 -8.83 -0.88
CA THR A 184 23.19 -10.29 -0.87
C THR A 184 23.07 -10.73 0.60
N PRO A 185 22.13 -11.63 0.97
CA PRO A 185 22.05 -12.12 2.34
C PRO A 185 23.26 -13.04 2.59
N GLY A 186 24.31 -12.48 3.15
CA GLY A 186 25.52 -13.23 3.49
C GLY A 186 26.75 -12.32 3.58
N GLN A 187 27.03 -11.88 4.79
CA GLN A 187 28.18 -11.14 5.28
C GLN A 187 27.95 -9.63 5.52
N SER A 188 27.12 -9.32 6.51
CA SER A 188 27.36 -8.13 7.31
C SER A 188 28.60 -8.39 8.16
N ALA A 189 29.78 -8.07 7.61
CA ALA A 189 30.96 -7.83 8.45
C ALA A 189 30.56 -6.64 9.33
N ALA A 190 30.41 -6.87 10.63
CA ALA A 190 30.12 -5.81 11.58
C ALA A 190 31.24 -4.77 11.44
N ILE A 191 30.92 -3.61 10.91
CA ILE A 191 31.86 -2.49 10.89
C ILE A 191 32.11 -2.13 12.36
N VAL A 192 33.28 -2.40 12.85
CA VAL A 192 33.69 -2.00 14.19
C VAL A 192 34.13 -0.56 14.11
N LEU A 193 33.22 0.35 14.40
CA LEU A 193 33.52 1.78 14.52
C LEU A 193 34.03 2.09 15.92
N THR A 194 34.90 3.09 16.02
CA THR A 194 35.41 3.59 17.30
C THR A 194 35.12 5.09 17.42
N THR A 195 34.91 5.56 18.64
CA THR A 195 34.73 7.00 18.90
C THR A 195 35.97 7.78 18.45
N GLY A 196 35.79 8.89 17.76
CA GLY A 196 36.85 9.70 17.14
C GLY A 196 37.20 9.26 15.72
N GLN A 197 36.68 8.18 15.20
CA GLN A 197 36.93 7.68 13.86
C GLN A 197 36.26 8.55 12.80
N ARG A 198 37.00 8.90 11.75
CA ARG A 198 36.48 9.64 10.62
C ARG A 198 35.82 8.68 9.63
N VAL A 199 34.63 9.04 9.18
CA VAL A 199 33.80 8.19 8.33
C VAL A 199 33.13 9.02 7.24
N ARG A 200 32.82 8.39 6.10
CA ARG A 200 32.05 9.00 5.02
C ARG A 200 30.72 8.25 4.89
N HIS A 201 29.63 8.94 5.14
CA HIS A 201 28.29 8.40 4.91
C HIS A 201 27.80 8.76 3.51
N MET A 202 27.27 7.80 2.76
CA MET A 202 26.85 7.99 1.36
C MET A 202 25.87 9.16 1.15
N ARG A 203 25.05 9.50 2.15
CA ARG A 203 24.02 10.56 2.05
C ARG A 203 24.40 11.86 2.78
N PHE A 204 25.15 11.77 3.86
CA PHE A 204 25.41 12.91 4.73
C PHE A 204 26.84 13.45 4.65
N GLY A 205 27.68 12.84 3.80
CA GLY A 205 29.06 13.25 3.62
C GLY A 205 29.99 12.78 4.74
N GLU A 206 31.10 13.49 4.93
CA GLU A 206 32.12 13.15 5.92
C GLU A 206 31.73 13.62 7.32
N GLY A 207 32.16 12.87 8.32
CA GLY A 207 31.88 13.15 9.72
C GLY A 207 32.77 12.35 10.65
N VAL A 208 32.64 12.59 11.94
CA VAL A 208 33.38 11.91 13.01
C VAL A 208 32.42 11.20 13.95
N VAL A 209 32.70 9.96 14.32
CA VAL A 209 31.95 9.22 15.32
C VAL A 209 32.16 9.86 16.68
N THR A 210 31.10 10.43 17.27
CA THR A 210 31.16 11.14 18.56
C THR A 210 30.83 10.24 19.73
N ARG A 211 29.94 9.27 19.54
CA ARG A 211 29.47 8.39 20.61
C ARG A 211 29.00 7.04 20.07
N ILE A 212 29.20 6.00 20.86
CA ILE A 212 28.68 4.65 20.59
C ILE A 212 28.02 4.17 21.88
N ASP A 213 26.70 3.92 21.84
CA ASP A 213 25.93 3.43 22.98
C ASP A 213 25.49 1.98 22.68
N GLY A 214 25.91 1.03 23.50
CA GLY A 214 25.62 -0.39 23.34
C GLY A 214 26.69 -1.15 22.54
N ASN A 215 26.43 -2.43 22.29
CA ASN A 215 27.30 -3.35 21.56
C ASN A 215 26.50 -4.16 20.54
N GLY A 216 27.15 -4.59 19.45
CA GLY A 216 26.55 -5.43 18.41
C GLY A 216 25.67 -4.68 17.44
N PRO A 217 24.76 -5.37 16.73
CA PRO A 217 23.98 -4.78 15.62
C PRO A 217 22.97 -3.71 16.08
N ASP A 218 22.55 -3.73 17.33
CA ASP A 218 21.60 -2.75 17.89
C ASP A 218 22.28 -1.54 18.54
N ALA A 219 23.62 -1.44 18.51
CA ALA A 219 24.34 -0.31 19.05
C ALA A 219 23.94 1.00 18.34
N MET A 220 23.80 2.08 19.11
CA MET A 220 23.48 3.41 18.60
C MET A 220 24.75 4.21 18.40
N ILE A 221 25.02 4.65 17.18
CA ILE A 221 26.25 5.34 16.78
C ILE A 221 25.89 6.79 16.41
N ALA A 222 26.44 7.74 17.16
CA ALA A 222 26.31 9.16 16.86
C ALA A 222 27.47 9.62 16.00
N ILE A 223 27.17 10.32 14.91
CA ILE A 223 28.16 10.88 13.96
C ILE A 223 27.88 12.37 13.81
N LEU A 224 28.90 13.18 14.08
CA LEU A 224 28.90 14.61 13.78
C LEU A 224 29.45 14.82 12.38
N PHE A 225 28.61 15.23 11.46
CA PHE A 225 28.99 15.52 10.09
C PHE A 225 29.58 16.91 9.95
N ASP A 226 30.47 17.11 8.94
CA ASP A 226 31.13 18.37 8.68
C ASP A 226 30.15 19.54 8.41
N ALA A 227 28.90 19.24 8.03
CA ALA A 227 27.79 20.19 7.94
C ALA A 227 27.22 20.64 9.31
N ALA A 228 27.94 20.39 10.42
CA ALA A 228 27.54 20.68 11.81
C ALA A 228 26.22 20.04 12.27
N GLN A 229 25.85 18.89 11.70
CA GLN A 229 24.69 18.10 12.11
C GLN A 229 25.12 16.79 12.76
N GLU A 230 24.78 16.61 14.03
CA GLU A 230 24.93 15.32 14.69
C GLU A 230 23.69 14.45 14.42
N ARG A 231 23.93 13.18 14.03
CA ARG A 231 22.87 12.20 13.80
C ARG A 231 23.23 10.87 14.42
N THR A 232 22.24 10.20 14.97
CA THR A 232 22.38 8.89 15.59
C THR A 232 21.77 7.82 14.69
N PHE A 233 22.51 6.73 14.49
CA PHE A 233 22.15 5.60 13.65
C PHE A 233 22.28 4.30 14.43
N ARG A 234 21.51 3.30 14.07
CA ARG A 234 21.70 1.94 14.55
C ARG A 234 22.81 1.26 13.72
N ALA A 235 23.68 0.50 14.38
CA ALA A 235 24.91 -0.05 13.77
C ALA A 235 24.62 -0.97 12.56
N ASP A 236 23.56 -1.79 12.62
CA ASP A 236 23.14 -2.64 11.51
C ASP A 236 22.70 -1.87 10.25
N LEU A 237 22.23 -0.63 10.42
CA LEU A 237 21.82 0.24 9.31
C LEU A 237 22.96 1.07 8.73
N LEU A 238 24.12 1.08 9.39
CA LEU A 238 25.30 1.81 8.96
C LEU A 238 26.27 0.96 8.12
N ALA A 239 26.27 -0.36 8.32
CA ALA A 239 27.28 -1.26 7.75
C ALA A 239 27.48 -1.11 6.23
N ASP A 240 26.41 -0.85 5.49
CA ASP A 240 26.44 -0.70 4.03
C ASP A 240 26.46 0.77 3.54
N LYS A 241 26.45 1.74 4.46
CA LYS A 241 26.29 3.17 4.13
C LYS A 241 27.44 4.05 4.58
N VAL A 242 28.39 3.49 5.31
CA VAL A 242 29.52 4.21 5.87
C VAL A 242 30.82 3.54 5.48
N GLU A 243 31.71 4.34 4.94
CA GLU A 243 33.11 3.99 4.65
C GLU A 243 34.00 4.63 5.72
N VAL A 244 34.96 3.86 6.24
CA VAL A 244 35.98 4.37 7.17
C VAL A 244 37.04 5.04 6.36
N LEU A 245 37.42 6.29 6.72
CA LEU A 245 38.44 7.10 6.06
C LEU A 245 39.81 6.92 6.71
#